data_bb4e1c810a0f5e74e5268b257461f839
#
_entry.id   bb4e1c810a0f5e74e5268b257461f839
#
_cell.length_a   1.000
_cell.length_b   1.000
_cell.length_c   1.000
_cell.angle_alpha   90.00
_cell.angle_beta   90.00
_cell.angle_gamma   90.00
#
_symmetry.space_group_name_H-M   'P 1'
#
loop_
_entity.id
_entity.type
_entity.pdbx_description
1 polymer ?
#
loop_
_entity_poly.entity_id
_entity_poly.type
_entity_poly.pdbx_seq_one_letter_code
_entity_poly.pdbx_strand_id
1 'polypeptide(L)'
;MSMNRRAFLRTGTGVLATAGLAGGGLATNARANSVPPSSFSPLRAAAKSVQDAKRAKLAVLRELGPTITDFEIRRKKKIPGKCAAFYIDDVIFLFHDLVDKNPKSCWSHPFFAHLKKAWELYGVKTQLNLFYRDDFYYGVREALFSLKNVPETWRDEFQAAKEWLRFGFHSIQEFPDYPWISASYEDVALAWKMISDEVARFAGPGMWARAVTPHWGPMSREGCIALKDGGAKAVWVSRGRRWEYNGDPSILPYGHAARIENHRKKESAIYWRAGGGDDISVTACGYNHLDAAQVEKTKGTYNWIYDRATGVNFRAFTSGGPLLNLYPLKDIVPCFDRAGEPEFFCYATHEQYFFSHYFMYQPEYVAKTLAAGKWMHDHGYSFIFLEDSVD
;
A
#
# COMPACT_ATOMS: atom_id res chain seq x y z
N MET A 1 7.13 10.76 36.65
CA MET A 1 6.39 12.03 36.64
C MET A 1 5.24 11.89 35.65
N SER A 2 4.04 11.79 36.19
CA SER A 2 2.80 11.57 35.44
C SER A 2 2.28 12.90 34.93
N MET A 3 2.34 13.16 33.63
CA MET A 3 1.69 14.32 33.00
C MET A 3 0.24 14.03 32.71
N ASN A 4 -0.61 14.81 33.31
CA ASN A 4 -2.06 14.71 33.31
C ASN A 4 -2.65 15.25 31.96
N ARG A 5 -3.14 14.35 31.10
CA ARG A 5 -3.64 14.65 29.73
C ARG A 5 -5.07 15.21 29.68
N ARG A 6 -5.61 15.76 30.76
CA ARG A 6 -7.01 16.24 30.84
C ARG A 6 -7.23 17.75 30.60
N ALA A 7 -6.25 18.52 30.16
CA ALA A 7 -6.33 19.97 30.11
C ALA A 7 -6.46 20.60 28.70
N PHE A 8 -6.78 19.83 27.63
CA PHE A 8 -6.77 20.42 26.26
C PHE A 8 -8.12 20.40 25.51
N LEU A 9 -9.24 20.22 26.20
CA LEU A 9 -10.57 20.25 25.59
C LEU A 9 -11.51 21.22 26.32
N ARG A 10 -11.23 22.50 26.30
CA ARG A 10 -12.23 23.59 26.53
C ARG A 10 -11.62 24.90 26.09
N THR A 11 -12.03 25.38 24.91
CA THR A 11 -12.36 26.78 24.58
C THR A 11 -12.30 26.98 23.06
N GLY A 12 -13.39 27.42 22.50
CA GLY A 12 -13.43 27.82 21.08
C GLY A 12 -14.85 27.87 20.50
N THR A 13 -15.78 28.57 21.21
CA THR A 13 -16.97 29.12 20.57
C THR A 13 -16.57 30.43 19.91
N GLY A 14 -16.77 30.56 18.60
CA GLY A 14 -16.49 31.80 17.86
C GLY A 14 -17.30 31.89 16.57
N VAL A 15 -18.48 32.45 16.68
CA VAL A 15 -19.14 33.43 15.82
C VAL A 15 -19.01 33.31 14.29
N LEU A 16 -20.13 32.99 13.66
CA LEU A 16 -20.47 33.26 12.26
C LEU A 16 -20.54 34.80 12.00
N ALA A 17 -19.83 35.25 10.98
CA ALA A 17 -20.07 36.58 10.38
C ALA A 17 -20.35 36.38 8.88
N THR A 18 -21.57 36.65 8.50
CA THR A 18 -22.04 36.83 7.12
C THR A 18 -21.59 38.20 6.60
N ALA A 19 -20.93 38.22 5.45
CA ALA A 19 -20.77 39.44 4.68
C ALA A 19 -21.16 39.14 3.21
N GLY A 20 -22.29 39.73 2.82
CA GLY A 20 -22.68 39.84 1.45
C GLY A 20 -21.94 40.98 0.76
N LEU A 21 -21.59 40.81 -0.51
CA LEU A 21 -21.26 41.91 -1.40
C LEU A 21 -21.88 41.68 -2.78
N ALA A 22 -22.60 42.71 -3.16
CA ALA A 22 -23.30 42.85 -4.43
C ALA A 22 -22.38 43.36 -5.56
N GLY A 23 -22.68 42.93 -6.78
CA GLY A 23 -22.79 43.77 -7.96
C GLY A 23 -21.53 44.23 -8.67
N GLY A 24 -21.44 43.93 -9.95
CA GLY A 24 -20.58 44.62 -10.88
C GLY A 24 -20.41 43.85 -12.21
N GLY A 25 -21.35 44.02 -13.12
CA GLY A 25 -21.25 43.44 -14.47
C GLY A 25 -20.26 44.25 -15.33
N LEU A 26 -19.47 43.51 -16.12
CA LEU A 26 -18.82 44.02 -17.33
C LEU A 26 -18.98 42.97 -18.43
N ALA A 27 -19.82 43.34 -19.40
CA ALA A 27 -20.00 42.59 -20.62
C ALA A 27 -18.81 42.85 -21.56
N THR A 28 -18.06 41.80 -21.87
CA THR A 28 -17.17 41.84 -23.05
C THR A 28 -17.63 40.78 -24.04
N ASN A 29 -18.13 41.30 -25.20
CA ASN A 29 -18.48 40.50 -26.37
C ASN A 29 -17.22 39.87 -26.99
N ALA A 30 -16.98 38.58 -26.72
CA ALA A 30 -16.10 37.73 -27.50
C ALA A 30 -16.96 36.85 -28.42
N ARG A 31 -17.00 37.15 -29.71
CA ARG A 31 -17.55 36.26 -30.73
C ARG A 31 -16.77 34.95 -30.72
N ALA A 32 -17.31 33.91 -30.09
CA ALA A 32 -16.86 32.53 -30.24
C ALA A 32 -17.26 32.03 -31.61
N ASN A 33 -16.27 31.74 -32.47
CA ASN A 33 -16.47 30.97 -33.69
C ASN A 33 -17.00 29.58 -33.31
N SER A 34 -18.27 29.35 -33.54
CA SER A 34 -18.91 28.06 -33.34
C SER A 34 -18.44 27.08 -34.42
N VAL A 35 -17.60 26.14 -34.02
CA VAL A 35 -17.33 24.92 -34.81
C VAL A 35 -18.62 24.08 -34.80
N PRO A 36 -19.09 23.58 -35.95
CA PRO A 36 -20.37 22.87 -36.04
C PRO A 36 -20.32 21.54 -35.24
N PRO A 37 -21.42 21.15 -34.55
CA PRO A 37 -21.44 20.02 -33.61
C PRO A 37 -21.41 18.61 -34.22
N SER A 38 -21.26 18.46 -35.54
CA SER A 38 -21.47 17.21 -36.25
C SER A 38 -20.27 16.27 -36.38
N SER A 39 -19.05 16.69 -36.03
CA SER A 39 -17.86 15.86 -36.20
C SER A 39 -17.44 15.01 -34.97
N PHE A 40 -18.10 15.21 -33.81
CA PHE A 40 -17.76 14.50 -32.57
C PHE A 40 -18.69 13.33 -32.22
N SER A 41 -19.72 13.07 -33.00
CA SER A 41 -20.75 12.06 -32.74
C SER A 41 -20.21 10.61 -32.72
N PRO A 42 -19.38 10.16 -33.69
CA PRO A 42 -18.91 8.77 -33.72
C PRO A 42 -17.94 8.43 -32.58
N LEU A 43 -17.05 9.35 -32.22
CA LEU A 43 -16.10 9.15 -31.12
C LEU A 43 -16.78 9.10 -29.74
N ARG A 44 -17.82 9.93 -29.53
CA ARG A 44 -18.65 9.88 -28.33
C ARG A 44 -19.46 8.59 -28.22
N ALA A 45 -20.01 8.11 -29.33
CA ALA A 45 -20.74 6.85 -29.37
C ALA A 45 -19.81 5.65 -29.11
N ALA A 46 -18.63 5.63 -29.71
CA ALA A 46 -17.60 4.61 -29.45
C ALA A 46 -17.12 4.63 -28.00
N ALA A 47 -16.83 5.80 -27.45
CA ALA A 47 -16.43 5.96 -26.06
C ALA A 47 -17.53 5.49 -25.08
N LYS A 48 -18.79 5.79 -25.38
CA LYS A 48 -19.93 5.32 -24.58
C LYS A 48 -20.06 3.80 -24.63
N SER A 49 -19.94 3.18 -25.80
CA SER A 49 -20.02 1.72 -25.95
C SER A 49 -18.92 0.99 -25.19
N VAL A 50 -17.70 1.52 -25.16
CA VAL A 50 -16.59 0.98 -24.39
C VAL A 50 -16.87 1.08 -22.88
N GLN A 51 -17.40 2.22 -22.43
CA GLN A 51 -17.79 2.39 -21.02
C GLN A 51 -18.93 1.45 -20.61
N ASP A 52 -19.94 1.27 -21.48
CA ASP A 52 -21.07 0.37 -21.21
C ASP A 52 -20.60 -1.10 -21.16
N ALA A 53 -19.73 -1.53 -22.07
CA ALA A 53 -19.11 -2.86 -22.02
C ALA A 53 -18.28 -3.07 -20.75
N LYS A 54 -17.53 -2.06 -20.32
CA LYS A 54 -16.77 -2.08 -19.07
C LYS A 54 -17.69 -2.20 -17.85
N ARG A 55 -18.76 -1.41 -17.78
CA ARG A 55 -19.75 -1.49 -16.71
C ARG A 55 -20.41 -2.87 -16.63
N ALA A 56 -20.78 -3.44 -17.77
CA ALA A 56 -21.34 -4.79 -17.83
C ALA A 56 -20.36 -5.84 -17.29
N LYS A 57 -19.08 -5.76 -17.69
CA LYS A 57 -18.03 -6.64 -17.18
C LYS A 57 -17.85 -6.51 -15.68
N LEU A 58 -17.80 -5.28 -15.15
CA LEU A 58 -17.65 -5.03 -13.71
C LEU A 58 -18.87 -5.54 -12.92
N ALA A 59 -20.09 -5.40 -13.46
CA ALA A 59 -21.30 -5.93 -12.84
C ALA A 59 -21.22 -7.46 -12.67
N VAL A 60 -20.81 -8.19 -13.72
CA VAL A 60 -20.61 -9.64 -13.67
C VAL A 60 -19.56 -10.02 -12.63
N LEU A 61 -18.47 -9.26 -12.51
CA LEU A 61 -17.41 -9.54 -11.55
C LEU A 61 -17.86 -9.38 -10.09
N ARG A 62 -18.82 -8.49 -9.82
CA ARG A 62 -19.44 -8.35 -8.47
C ARG A 62 -20.20 -9.61 -8.05
N GLU A 63 -20.80 -10.31 -9.02
CA GLU A 63 -21.55 -11.54 -8.76
C GLU A 63 -20.67 -12.78 -8.56
N LEU A 64 -19.39 -12.73 -8.99
CA LEU A 64 -18.48 -13.88 -8.88
C LEU A 64 -18.04 -14.21 -7.44
N GLY A 65 -18.40 -13.38 -6.47
CA GLY A 65 -18.00 -13.55 -5.09
C GLY A 65 -16.50 -13.28 -4.86
N PRO A 66 -16.04 -13.49 -3.62
CA PRO A 66 -14.71 -13.02 -3.19
C PRO A 66 -13.57 -13.95 -3.55
N THR A 67 -13.80 -15.23 -3.68
CA THR A 67 -12.75 -16.24 -3.88
C THR A 67 -12.51 -16.48 -5.36
N ILE A 68 -11.25 -16.60 -5.75
CA ILE A 68 -10.86 -16.96 -7.12
C ILE A 68 -11.15 -18.44 -7.32
N THR A 69 -12.09 -18.77 -8.21
CA THR A 69 -12.50 -20.13 -8.51
C THR A 69 -12.01 -20.62 -9.87
N ASP A 70 -11.93 -19.71 -10.86
CA ASP A 70 -11.39 -20.02 -12.18
C ASP A 70 -9.98 -19.45 -12.31
N PHE A 71 -8.98 -20.32 -12.13
CA PHE A 71 -7.58 -19.91 -12.11
C PHE A 71 -6.65 -20.91 -12.76
N GLU A 72 -5.44 -20.46 -13.02
CA GLU A 72 -4.31 -21.30 -13.36
C GLU A 72 -3.10 -20.97 -12.48
N ILE A 73 -2.21 -21.93 -12.30
CA ILE A 73 -0.94 -21.69 -11.65
C ILE A 73 0.07 -21.26 -12.70
N ARG A 74 0.63 -20.07 -12.52
CA ARG A 74 1.72 -19.54 -13.33
C ARG A 74 3.00 -19.55 -12.55
N ARG A 75 4.08 -19.91 -13.22
CA ARG A 75 5.41 -19.93 -12.64
C ARG A 75 6.39 -19.29 -13.60
N LYS A 76 7.15 -18.34 -13.11
CA LYS A 76 8.23 -17.75 -13.91
C LYS A 76 9.30 -18.81 -14.21
N LYS A 77 9.63 -18.97 -15.49
CA LYS A 77 10.50 -20.07 -15.97
C LYS A 77 11.99 -19.86 -15.67
N LYS A 78 12.43 -18.63 -15.48
CA LYS A 78 13.86 -18.29 -15.33
C LYS A 78 14.07 -17.38 -14.13
N ILE A 79 14.14 -17.98 -12.95
CA ILE A 79 14.65 -17.31 -11.75
C ILE A 79 15.86 -18.11 -11.28
N PRO A 80 17.03 -17.48 -11.12
CA PRO A 80 18.24 -18.19 -10.69
C PRO A 80 18.20 -18.45 -9.18
N GLY A 81 18.22 -19.71 -8.79
CA GLY A 81 18.42 -20.13 -7.40
C GLY A 81 17.31 -19.70 -6.44
N LYS A 82 17.66 -19.58 -5.15
CA LYS A 82 16.76 -19.05 -4.11
C LYS A 82 16.72 -17.52 -4.18
N CYS A 83 15.53 -16.94 -4.14
CA CYS A 83 15.36 -15.50 -4.13
C CYS A 83 14.53 -15.02 -2.95
N ALA A 84 14.83 -13.79 -2.50
CA ALA A 84 14.08 -13.07 -1.48
C ALA A 84 13.51 -11.77 -2.03
N ALA A 85 12.35 -11.38 -1.50
CA ALA A 85 11.78 -10.05 -1.72
C ALA A 85 11.49 -9.39 -0.38
N PHE A 86 11.79 -8.10 -0.29
CA PHE A 86 11.55 -7.30 0.90
C PHE A 86 10.75 -6.05 0.55
N TYR A 87 9.73 -5.75 1.34
CA TYR A 87 8.97 -4.52 1.19
C TYR A 87 8.63 -3.91 2.54
N ILE A 88 8.36 -2.60 2.50
CA ILE A 88 7.97 -1.80 3.67
C ILE A 88 6.66 -1.11 3.33
N ASP A 89 5.64 -1.36 4.15
CA ASP A 89 4.31 -0.80 3.98
C ASP A 89 4.14 0.52 4.78
N ASP A 90 3.03 1.22 4.52
CA ASP A 90 2.56 2.42 5.21
C ASP A 90 3.50 3.65 5.08
N VAL A 91 4.26 3.75 3.98
CA VAL A 91 5.35 4.73 3.85
C VAL A 91 4.82 6.12 3.52
N ILE A 92 4.95 7.04 4.48
CA ILE A 92 4.68 8.47 4.32
C ILE A 92 5.46 9.34 5.33
N PHE A 93 5.69 8.85 6.56
CA PHE A 93 6.44 9.61 7.58
C PHE A 93 7.87 9.88 7.13
N LEU A 94 8.48 8.95 6.40
CA LEU A 94 9.79 9.13 5.78
C LEU A 94 9.85 10.39 4.92
N PHE A 95 8.87 10.55 4.03
CA PHE A 95 8.85 11.69 3.12
C PHE A 95 8.52 13.00 3.84
N HIS A 96 7.64 12.96 4.83
CA HIS A 96 7.34 14.11 5.66
C HIS A 96 8.60 14.56 6.41
N ASP A 97 9.26 13.66 7.12
CA ASP A 97 10.49 13.95 7.88
C ASP A 97 11.66 14.37 6.95
N LEU A 98 11.76 13.75 5.77
CA LEU A 98 12.77 14.10 4.76
C LEU A 98 12.58 15.55 4.24
N VAL A 99 11.35 15.94 3.95
CA VAL A 99 11.04 17.30 3.48
C VAL A 99 11.27 18.32 4.59
N ASP A 100 10.84 18.02 5.82
CA ASP A 100 11.04 18.92 6.96
C ASP A 100 12.53 19.15 7.27
N LYS A 101 13.34 18.11 7.21
CA LYS A 101 14.79 18.19 7.43
C LYS A 101 15.57 18.73 6.24
N ASN A 102 15.02 18.62 5.05
CA ASN A 102 15.58 19.07 3.78
C ASN A 102 17.12 18.86 3.64
N PRO A 103 17.62 17.61 3.79
CA PRO A 103 19.03 17.33 3.71
C PRO A 103 19.57 17.49 2.28
N LYS A 104 20.87 17.77 2.13
CA LYS A 104 21.51 17.84 0.81
C LYS A 104 21.42 16.54 0.01
N SER A 105 21.42 15.40 0.70
CA SER A 105 21.26 14.06 0.11
C SER A 105 20.19 13.30 0.88
N CYS A 106 19.29 12.64 0.17
CA CYS A 106 18.27 11.78 0.80
C CYS A 106 18.91 10.62 1.57
N TRP A 107 20.10 10.17 1.16
CA TRP A 107 20.83 9.09 1.82
C TRP A 107 21.36 9.46 3.20
N SER A 108 21.42 10.73 3.57
CA SER A 108 21.75 11.17 4.92
C SER A 108 20.60 11.04 5.90
N HIS A 109 19.36 10.83 5.40
CA HIS A 109 18.21 10.52 6.25
C HIS A 109 18.37 9.11 6.86
N PRO A 110 18.25 8.93 8.19
CA PRO A 110 18.56 7.66 8.86
C PRO A 110 17.76 6.46 8.32
N PHE A 111 16.52 6.68 7.88
CA PHE A 111 15.72 5.62 7.28
C PHE A 111 16.29 5.17 5.92
N PHE A 112 16.64 6.08 5.03
CA PHE A 112 17.27 5.72 3.75
C PHE A 112 18.69 5.18 3.95
N ALA A 113 19.43 5.73 4.90
CA ALA A 113 20.80 5.29 5.19
C ALA A 113 20.85 3.80 5.59
N HIS A 114 19.90 3.31 6.40
CA HIS A 114 19.88 1.89 6.76
C HIS A 114 19.47 0.97 5.62
N LEU A 115 18.58 1.40 4.74
CA LEU A 115 18.21 0.62 3.54
C LEU A 115 19.39 0.52 2.57
N LYS A 116 20.07 1.63 2.33
CA LYS A 116 21.29 1.65 1.53
C LYS A 116 22.36 0.74 2.12
N LYS A 117 22.56 0.79 3.44
CA LYS A 117 23.48 -0.12 4.14
C LYS A 117 23.08 -1.59 3.98
N ALA A 118 21.80 -1.92 4.08
CA ALA A 118 21.30 -3.28 3.89
C ALA A 118 21.58 -3.78 2.46
N TRP A 119 21.42 -2.91 1.46
CA TRP A 119 21.76 -3.22 0.08
C TRP A 119 23.28 -3.40 -0.12
N GLU A 120 24.09 -2.47 0.38
CA GLU A 120 25.56 -2.52 0.25
C GLU A 120 26.19 -3.75 0.91
N LEU A 121 25.65 -4.18 2.08
CA LEU A 121 26.18 -5.31 2.82
C LEU A 121 25.64 -6.67 2.36
N TYR A 122 24.36 -6.71 1.98
CA TYR A 122 23.63 -7.97 1.81
C TYR A 122 22.88 -8.06 0.49
N GLY A 123 22.94 -7.04 -0.36
CA GLY A 123 22.22 -7.01 -1.63
C GLY A 123 20.69 -6.81 -1.50
N VAL A 124 20.20 -6.35 -0.35
CA VAL A 124 18.76 -6.20 -0.08
C VAL A 124 18.14 -5.20 -1.04
N LYS A 125 17.21 -5.66 -1.89
CA LYS A 125 16.34 -4.80 -2.68
C LYS A 125 15.09 -4.49 -1.90
N THR A 126 14.69 -3.21 -1.86
CA THR A 126 13.56 -2.75 -1.05
C THR A 126 12.48 -2.12 -1.91
N GLN A 127 11.24 -2.55 -1.72
CA GLN A 127 10.06 -1.85 -2.25
C GLN A 127 9.38 -1.08 -1.11
N LEU A 128 9.20 0.23 -1.27
CA LEU A 128 8.48 1.10 -0.33
C LEU A 128 7.06 1.32 -0.84
N ASN A 129 6.07 0.82 -0.12
CA ASN A 129 4.65 0.93 -0.49
C ASN A 129 4.04 2.18 0.15
N LEU A 130 3.62 3.11 -0.69
CA LEU A 130 3.37 4.49 -0.31
C LEU A 130 1.92 4.74 0.07
N PHE A 131 1.73 5.51 1.12
CA PHE A 131 0.55 6.34 1.27
C PHE A 131 0.72 7.64 0.46
N TYR A 132 -0.40 8.19 0.00
CA TYR A 132 -0.40 9.49 -0.65
C TYR A 132 -0.26 10.64 0.34
N ARG A 133 -0.84 10.50 1.54
CA ARG A 133 -0.84 11.52 2.60
C ARG A 133 -0.78 10.91 4.01
N ASP A 134 -0.41 11.73 4.98
CA ASP A 134 -0.14 11.33 6.36
C ASP A 134 -1.34 11.42 7.31
N ASP A 135 -2.57 11.21 6.81
CA ASP A 135 -3.76 11.18 7.64
C ASP A 135 -3.84 9.91 8.50
N PHE A 136 -3.39 10.02 9.75
CA PHE A 136 -3.46 8.98 10.78
C PHE A 136 -4.57 9.23 11.81
N TYR A 137 -5.51 10.13 11.51
CA TYR A 137 -6.56 10.57 12.43
C TYR A 137 -7.96 10.28 11.90
N TYR A 138 -8.12 9.25 11.04
CA TYR A 138 -9.42 8.80 10.52
C TYR A 138 -10.19 9.86 9.72
N GLY A 139 -9.49 10.78 9.09
CA GLY A 139 -10.10 11.89 8.36
C GLY A 139 -10.79 12.93 9.26
N VAL A 140 -10.58 12.89 10.58
CA VAL A 140 -11.14 13.88 11.50
C VAL A 140 -10.37 15.20 11.53
N ARG A 141 -9.22 15.24 10.88
CA ARG A 141 -8.46 16.46 10.63
C ARG A 141 -7.80 16.40 9.26
N GLU A 142 -7.43 17.57 8.76
CA GLU A 142 -6.68 17.69 7.52
C GLU A 142 -5.30 17.05 7.63
N ALA A 143 -4.87 16.36 6.57
CA ALA A 143 -3.53 15.81 6.49
C ALA A 143 -2.48 16.94 6.49
N LEU A 144 -1.43 16.77 7.28
CA LEU A 144 -0.35 17.76 7.40
C LEU A 144 0.60 17.71 6.20
N PHE A 145 0.69 16.56 5.53
CA PHE A 145 1.64 16.30 4.47
C PHE A 145 1.03 15.39 3.39
N SER A 146 1.49 15.55 2.16
CA SER A 146 1.21 14.63 1.05
C SER A 146 2.42 14.50 0.13
N LEU A 147 2.44 13.49 -0.74
CA LEU A 147 3.51 13.28 -1.73
C LEU A 147 3.70 14.47 -2.67
N LYS A 148 2.69 15.34 -2.84
CA LYS A 148 2.82 16.61 -3.58
C LYS A 148 3.88 17.54 -2.99
N ASN A 149 4.13 17.42 -1.69
CA ASN A 149 5.10 18.26 -1.00
C ASN A 149 6.55 17.79 -1.19
N VAL A 150 6.75 16.57 -1.70
CA VAL A 150 8.11 16.05 -1.97
C VAL A 150 8.72 16.79 -3.15
N PRO A 151 9.86 17.50 -2.99
CA PRO A 151 10.52 18.19 -4.09
C PRO A 151 11.23 17.21 -5.04
N GLU A 152 11.62 17.69 -6.19
CA GLU A 152 12.42 16.93 -7.16
C GLU A 152 13.93 16.91 -6.84
N THR A 153 14.32 17.54 -5.75
CA THR A 153 15.73 17.75 -5.36
C THR A 153 16.54 16.45 -5.32
N TRP A 154 15.92 15.34 -4.91
CA TRP A 154 16.59 14.04 -4.76
C TRP A 154 16.30 13.06 -5.92
N ARG A 155 15.70 13.55 -7.00
CA ARG A 155 15.29 12.72 -8.14
C ARG A 155 16.43 11.90 -8.75
N ASP A 156 17.58 12.53 -8.97
CA ASP A 156 18.74 11.86 -9.54
C ASP A 156 19.31 10.79 -8.59
N GLU A 157 19.27 11.04 -7.28
CA GLU A 157 19.66 10.07 -6.28
C GLU A 157 18.74 8.84 -6.29
N PHE A 158 17.43 9.06 -6.38
CA PHE A 158 16.45 7.95 -6.50
C PHE A 158 16.67 7.19 -7.81
N GLN A 159 16.87 7.88 -8.95
CA GLN A 159 17.15 7.22 -10.23
C GLN A 159 18.42 6.37 -10.18
N ALA A 160 19.47 6.83 -9.50
CA ALA A 160 20.69 6.05 -9.30
C ALA A 160 20.47 4.79 -8.45
N ALA A 161 19.42 4.78 -7.58
CA ALA A 161 19.09 3.67 -6.71
C ALA A 161 18.08 2.66 -7.33
N LYS A 162 17.64 2.85 -8.56
CA LYS A 162 16.60 2.03 -9.20
C LYS A 162 16.86 0.53 -9.24
N GLU A 163 18.09 0.08 -9.08
CA GLU A 163 18.44 -1.33 -9.04
C GLU A 163 18.05 -2.03 -7.74
N TRP A 164 17.92 -1.26 -6.65
CA TRP A 164 17.66 -1.80 -5.32
C TRP A 164 16.50 -1.12 -4.57
N LEU A 165 15.96 -0.01 -5.09
CA LEU A 165 14.85 0.73 -4.49
C LEU A 165 13.70 0.90 -5.50
N ARG A 166 12.47 0.67 -5.05
CA ARG A 166 11.23 0.96 -5.78
C ARG A 166 10.21 1.58 -4.84
N PHE A 167 9.31 2.38 -5.43
CA PHE A 167 8.14 2.93 -4.76
C PHE A 167 6.88 2.28 -5.31
N GLY A 168 6.01 1.77 -4.45
CA GLY A 168 4.81 1.04 -4.84
C GLY A 168 3.52 1.64 -4.29
N PHE A 169 2.41 1.19 -4.84
CA PHE A 169 1.08 1.54 -4.37
C PHE A 169 0.76 0.83 -3.05
N HIS A 170 0.18 1.57 -2.07
CA HIS A 170 -0.38 0.98 -0.87
C HIS A 170 -1.80 1.49 -0.60
N SER A 171 -1.94 2.78 -0.28
CA SER A 171 -3.24 3.44 -0.06
C SER A 171 -3.11 4.96 -0.19
N ILE A 172 -4.25 5.65 -0.06
CA ILE A 172 -4.26 7.10 0.06
C ILE A 172 -3.72 7.52 1.42
N GLN A 173 -4.05 6.79 2.48
CA GLN A 173 -3.72 7.11 3.87
C GLN A 173 -3.92 5.90 4.77
N GLU A 174 -3.54 6.02 6.05
CA GLU A 174 -3.69 4.95 7.05
C GLU A 174 -5.14 4.53 7.25
N PHE A 175 -6.06 5.46 7.34
CA PHE A 175 -7.46 5.19 7.64
C PHE A 175 -8.37 5.60 6.49
N PRO A 176 -9.49 4.88 6.30
CA PRO A 176 -10.08 3.81 7.14
C PRO A 176 -9.34 2.48 7.01
N ASP A 177 -9.61 1.55 7.92
CA ASP A 177 -9.21 0.14 7.76
C ASP A 177 -9.84 -0.45 6.50
N TYR A 178 -9.10 -1.35 5.83
CA TYR A 178 -9.58 -2.06 4.64
C TYR A 178 -10.13 -1.15 3.53
N PRO A 179 -9.42 -0.07 3.16
CA PRO A 179 -9.96 0.97 2.26
C PRO A 179 -10.37 0.42 0.89
N TRP A 180 -9.75 -0.67 0.48
CA TRP A 180 -9.92 -1.23 -0.86
C TRP A 180 -10.92 -2.37 -0.96
N ILE A 181 -11.49 -2.80 0.17
CA ILE A 181 -12.32 -4.01 0.23
C ILE A 181 -13.60 -3.91 -0.60
N SER A 182 -14.19 -2.72 -0.68
CA SER A 182 -15.39 -2.42 -1.47
C SER A 182 -15.15 -1.29 -2.48
N ALA A 183 -13.89 -0.93 -2.73
CA ALA A 183 -13.56 0.19 -3.61
C ALA A 183 -14.02 -0.07 -5.05
N SER A 184 -14.52 0.98 -5.70
CA SER A 184 -14.85 0.94 -7.11
C SER A 184 -13.60 0.89 -7.99
N TYR A 185 -13.77 0.53 -9.25
CA TYR A 185 -12.71 0.63 -10.26
C TYR A 185 -12.12 2.04 -10.30
N GLU A 186 -13.01 3.05 -10.32
CA GLU A 186 -12.65 4.45 -10.44
C GLU A 186 -11.83 4.96 -9.25
N ASP A 187 -12.21 4.56 -8.03
CA ASP A 187 -11.47 4.96 -6.82
C ASP A 187 -10.05 4.42 -6.82
N VAL A 188 -9.89 3.14 -7.17
CA VAL A 188 -8.56 2.52 -7.22
C VAL A 188 -7.72 3.06 -8.38
N ALA A 189 -8.34 3.27 -9.57
CA ALA A 189 -7.66 3.86 -10.72
C ALA A 189 -7.17 5.28 -10.42
N LEU A 190 -8.00 6.09 -9.73
CA LEU A 190 -7.63 7.43 -9.30
C LEU A 190 -6.48 7.39 -8.30
N ALA A 191 -6.58 6.56 -7.26
CA ALA A 191 -5.54 6.45 -6.25
C ALA A 191 -4.20 5.97 -6.83
N TRP A 192 -4.23 4.95 -7.71
CA TRP A 192 -3.07 4.49 -8.45
C TRP A 192 -2.40 5.62 -9.23
N LYS A 193 -3.21 6.36 -9.99
CA LYS A 193 -2.71 7.49 -10.78
C LYS A 193 -2.12 8.59 -9.91
N MET A 194 -2.79 8.97 -8.83
CA MET A 194 -2.31 10.01 -7.92
C MET A 194 -0.92 9.69 -7.36
N ILE A 195 -0.72 8.47 -6.88
CA ILE A 195 0.56 8.08 -6.28
C ILE A 195 1.64 7.90 -7.35
N SER A 196 1.31 7.22 -8.46
CA SER A 196 2.28 6.98 -9.54
C SER A 196 2.75 8.26 -10.22
N ASP A 197 1.87 9.24 -10.41
CA ASP A 197 2.23 10.55 -10.98
C ASP A 197 3.23 11.29 -10.08
N GLU A 198 3.00 11.26 -8.77
CA GLU A 198 3.92 11.89 -7.81
C GLU A 198 5.28 11.18 -7.78
N VAL A 199 5.30 9.84 -7.78
CA VAL A 199 6.55 9.09 -7.87
C VAL A 199 7.29 9.41 -9.16
N ALA A 200 6.59 9.47 -10.30
CA ALA A 200 7.19 9.86 -11.57
C ALA A 200 7.79 11.29 -11.54
N ARG A 201 7.15 12.19 -10.80
CA ARG A 201 7.61 13.58 -10.61
C ARG A 201 8.84 13.64 -9.72
N PHE A 202 8.79 13.16 -8.49
CA PHE A 202 9.87 13.35 -7.52
C PHE A 202 10.99 12.32 -7.61
N ALA A 203 10.71 11.11 -8.10
CA ALA A 203 11.69 10.03 -8.17
C ALA A 203 12.05 9.61 -9.62
N GLY A 204 11.22 9.98 -10.60
CA GLY A 204 11.45 9.72 -12.02
C GLY A 204 11.00 8.34 -12.51
N PRO A 205 11.09 8.12 -13.85
CA PRO A 205 10.60 6.91 -14.47
C PRO A 205 11.40 5.68 -14.05
N GLY A 206 10.73 4.54 -13.95
CA GLY A 206 11.34 3.27 -13.56
C GLY A 206 11.48 3.06 -12.05
N MET A 207 11.10 4.05 -11.23
CA MET A 207 11.03 3.87 -9.77
C MET A 207 9.71 3.26 -9.29
N TRP A 208 8.69 3.21 -10.15
CA TRP A 208 7.38 2.68 -9.82
C TRP A 208 7.35 1.16 -9.84
N ALA A 209 6.99 0.54 -8.69
CA ALA A 209 6.82 -0.89 -8.58
C ALA A 209 5.49 -1.34 -9.19
N ARG A 210 5.51 -2.49 -9.85
CA ARG A 210 4.35 -3.07 -10.53
C ARG A 210 3.74 -4.26 -9.80
N ALA A 211 4.26 -4.60 -8.63
CA ALA A 211 3.62 -5.51 -7.69
C ALA A 211 3.01 -4.72 -6.54
N VAL A 212 1.75 -4.99 -6.22
CA VAL A 212 0.94 -4.23 -5.28
C VAL A 212 0.69 -5.02 -4.02
N THR A 213 0.90 -4.40 -2.87
CA THR A 213 0.43 -4.86 -1.56
C THR A 213 -0.65 -3.90 -1.08
N PRO A 214 -1.94 -4.23 -1.23
CA PRO A 214 -3.01 -3.35 -0.80
C PRO A 214 -3.01 -3.17 0.71
N HIS A 215 -3.26 -1.97 1.17
CA HIS A 215 -3.36 -1.69 2.61
C HIS A 215 -4.37 -2.61 3.29
N TRP A 216 -3.97 -3.25 4.39
CA TRP A 216 -4.68 -4.32 5.09
C TRP A 216 -4.89 -5.62 4.27
N GLY A 217 -4.46 -5.67 3.02
CA GLY A 217 -4.42 -6.87 2.17
C GLY A 217 -5.63 -7.11 1.27
N PRO A 218 -6.90 -6.95 1.68
CA PRO A 218 -8.04 -7.15 0.79
C PRO A 218 -8.21 -6.01 -0.22
N MET A 219 -8.69 -6.38 -1.42
CA MET A 219 -9.07 -5.42 -2.45
C MET A 219 -10.25 -5.97 -3.25
N SER A 220 -11.12 -5.10 -3.74
CA SER A 220 -12.24 -5.48 -4.61
C SER A 220 -11.74 -6.07 -5.93
N ARG A 221 -12.53 -6.92 -6.57
CA ARG A 221 -12.21 -7.42 -7.92
C ARG A 221 -12.10 -6.28 -8.92
N GLU A 222 -12.98 -5.29 -8.83
CA GLU A 222 -12.93 -4.08 -9.66
C GLU A 222 -11.63 -3.31 -9.45
N GLY A 223 -11.21 -3.15 -8.20
CA GLY A 223 -9.94 -2.53 -7.85
C GLY A 223 -8.74 -3.28 -8.41
N CYS A 224 -8.75 -4.61 -8.38
CA CYS A 224 -7.69 -5.42 -8.99
C CYS A 224 -7.60 -5.21 -10.51
N ILE A 225 -8.74 -5.05 -11.19
CA ILE A 225 -8.76 -4.74 -12.62
C ILE A 225 -8.22 -3.33 -12.88
N ALA A 226 -8.59 -2.36 -12.03
CA ALA A 226 -8.06 -0.99 -12.13
C ALA A 226 -6.53 -0.97 -11.99
N LEU A 227 -5.98 -1.71 -11.03
CA LEU A 227 -4.53 -1.85 -10.88
C LEU A 227 -3.89 -2.47 -12.12
N LYS A 228 -4.46 -3.56 -12.66
CA LYS A 228 -3.97 -4.21 -13.87
C LYS A 228 -3.98 -3.26 -15.06
N ASP A 229 -5.10 -2.54 -15.27
CA ASP A 229 -5.23 -1.57 -16.36
C ASP A 229 -4.24 -0.39 -16.17
N GLY A 230 -3.90 -0.04 -14.92
CA GLY A 230 -2.85 0.91 -14.56
C GLY A 230 -1.42 0.38 -14.77
N GLY A 231 -1.26 -0.91 -15.09
CA GLY A 231 0.03 -1.54 -15.37
C GLY A 231 0.61 -2.39 -14.25
N ALA A 232 -0.15 -2.67 -13.17
CA ALA A 232 0.28 -3.63 -12.18
C ALA A 232 0.36 -5.03 -12.78
N LYS A 233 1.41 -5.78 -12.45
CA LYS A 233 1.63 -7.16 -12.87
C LYS A 233 1.04 -8.17 -11.90
N ALA A 234 1.00 -7.83 -10.63
CA ALA A 234 0.62 -8.74 -9.56
C ALA A 234 0.05 -8.03 -8.34
N VAL A 235 -0.80 -8.72 -7.61
CA VAL A 235 -1.37 -8.26 -6.35
C VAL A 235 -1.08 -9.27 -5.25
N TRP A 236 -0.45 -8.78 -4.20
CA TRP A 236 -0.12 -9.54 -3.01
C TRP A 236 -1.21 -9.33 -1.97
N VAL A 237 -2.11 -10.30 -1.84
CA VAL A 237 -3.32 -10.14 -1.03
C VAL A 237 -3.23 -10.88 0.30
N SER A 238 -4.08 -10.48 1.25
CA SER A 238 -4.27 -11.29 2.44
C SER A 238 -4.93 -12.63 2.06
N ARG A 239 -4.74 -13.62 2.92
CA ARG A 239 -5.37 -14.95 2.82
C ARG A 239 -6.90 -14.91 3.02
N GLY A 240 -7.48 -13.74 3.20
CA GLY A 240 -8.90 -13.55 3.37
C GLY A 240 -9.45 -13.70 4.77
N ARG A 241 -8.67 -14.11 5.75
CA ARG A 241 -9.05 -13.93 7.14
C ARG A 241 -8.26 -12.79 7.73
N ARG A 242 -8.97 -11.84 8.29
CA ARG A 242 -8.47 -11.00 9.35
C ARG A 242 -8.05 -11.88 10.52
N TRP A 243 -7.22 -11.33 11.34
CA TRP A 243 -7.06 -11.87 12.66
C TRP A 243 -8.37 -11.70 13.42
N GLU A 244 -8.98 -12.80 13.80
CA GLU A 244 -10.14 -12.80 14.69
C GLU A 244 -9.66 -12.35 16.07
N TYR A 245 -9.84 -11.08 16.31
CA TYR A 245 -9.35 -10.43 17.50
C TYR A 245 -10.25 -10.72 18.72
N ASN A 246 -11.55 -10.79 18.52
CA ASN A 246 -12.57 -11.05 19.56
C ASN A 246 -12.41 -10.26 20.87
N GLY A 247 -11.70 -9.11 20.80
CA GLY A 247 -11.43 -8.28 21.98
C GLY A 247 -10.25 -8.71 22.84
N ASP A 248 -9.58 -9.81 22.53
CA ASP A 248 -8.43 -10.29 23.29
C ASP A 248 -7.10 -9.99 22.56
N PRO A 249 -6.33 -8.96 23.00
CA PRO A 249 -5.07 -8.60 22.37
C PRO A 249 -3.97 -9.67 22.51
N SER A 250 -4.14 -10.63 23.42
CA SER A 250 -3.12 -11.67 23.65
C SER A 250 -3.01 -12.66 22.48
N ILE A 251 -4.05 -12.78 21.66
CA ILE A 251 -4.06 -13.65 20.48
C ILE A 251 -3.41 -13.00 19.26
N LEU A 252 -3.08 -11.73 19.32
CA LEU A 252 -2.46 -10.98 18.24
C LEU A 252 -0.93 -10.99 18.34
N PRO A 253 -0.23 -11.00 17.21
CA PRO A 253 1.21 -10.86 17.21
C PRO A 253 1.69 -9.54 17.82
N TYR A 254 2.92 -9.55 18.34
CA TYR A 254 3.60 -8.35 18.84
C TYR A 254 3.48 -7.18 17.85
N GLY A 255 3.17 -6.01 18.35
CA GLY A 255 2.99 -4.80 17.57
C GLY A 255 1.57 -4.57 17.04
N HIS A 256 0.85 -5.58 16.60
CA HIS A 256 -0.53 -5.43 16.13
C HIS A 256 -1.56 -5.39 17.26
N ALA A 257 -1.35 -6.13 18.33
CA ALA A 257 -2.26 -6.18 19.46
C ALA A 257 -2.58 -4.78 20.01
N ALA A 258 -1.54 -4.01 20.32
CA ALA A 258 -1.73 -2.67 20.89
C ALA A 258 -2.31 -1.67 19.89
N ARG A 259 -2.01 -1.81 18.60
CA ARG A 259 -2.55 -0.96 17.54
C ARG A 259 -4.04 -1.15 17.40
N ILE A 260 -4.51 -2.37 17.20
CA ILE A 260 -5.93 -2.69 17.03
C ILE A 260 -6.72 -2.34 18.30
N GLU A 261 -6.18 -2.65 19.47
CA GLU A 261 -6.80 -2.32 20.75
C GLU A 261 -6.99 -0.80 20.92
N ASN A 262 -5.99 -0.02 20.59
CA ASN A 262 -6.07 1.44 20.67
C ASN A 262 -7.08 2.02 19.67
N HIS A 263 -7.16 1.47 18.48
CA HIS A 263 -8.11 1.91 17.46
C HIS A 263 -9.55 1.63 17.88
N ARG A 264 -9.85 0.42 18.29
CA ARG A 264 -11.20 0.04 18.74
C ARG A 264 -11.71 0.89 19.90
N LYS A 265 -10.82 1.24 20.83
CA LYS A 265 -11.19 2.08 21.99
C LYS A 265 -11.47 3.54 21.63
N LYS A 266 -10.86 4.06 20.57
CA LYS A 266 -10.89 5.50 20.28
C LYS A 266 -12.03 5.88 19.36
N GLU A 267 -12.15 5.22 18.21
CA GLU A 267 -12.91 5.74 17.08
C GLU A 267 -13.70 4.65 16.33
N SER A 268 -14.15 3.64 17.05
CA SER A 268 -14.75 2.47 16.42
C SER A 268 -15.84 2.80 15.39
N ALA A 269 -16.76 3.71 15.70
CA ALA A 269 -17.87 4.03 14.83
C ALA A 269 -17.47 4.73 13.51
N ILE A 270 -16.52 5.67 13.57
CA ILE A 270 -16.02 6.37 12.37
C ILE A 270 -15.10 5.45 11.57
N TYR A 271 -14.24 4.76 12.26
CA TYR A 271 -13.24 3.88 11.74
C TYR A 271 -13.84 2.76 10.87
N TRP A 272 -14.82 2.08 11.42
CA TRP A 272 -15.43 0.95 10.75
C TRP A 272 -16.33 1.36 9.57
N ARG A 273 -17.05 2.45 9.71
CA ARG A 273 -17.91 2.96 8.64
C ARG A 273 -17.14 3.38 7.40
N ALA A 274 -16.01 4.02 7.59
CA ALA A 274 -15.21 4.50 6.47
C ALA A 274 -14.54 3.37 5.69
N GLY A 275 -14.22 2.24 6.35
CA GLY A 275 -13.51 1.12 5.74
C GLY A 275 -14.35 -0.07 5.31
N GLY A 276 -15.66 -0.03 5.47
CA GLY A 276 -16.50 -1.18 5.12
C GLY A 276 -17.55 -1.51 6.18
N GLY A 277 -17.70 -0.64 7.17
CA GLY A 277 -18.70 -0.77 8.23
C GLY A 277 -18.28 -1.66 9.41
N ASP A 278 -19.24 -1.97 10.26
CA ASP A 278 -19.02 -2.76 11.48
C ASP A 278 -18.73 -4.23 11.16
N ASP A 279 -19.24 -4.71 10.03
CA ASP A 279 -18.98 -6.05 9.54
C ASP A 279 -17.82 -6.05 8.56
N ILE A 280 -16.64 -6.13 9.10
CA ILE A 280 -15.42 -6.40 8.36
C ILE A 280 -15.09 -7.88 8.40
N SER A 281 -16.08 -8.74 8.64
CA SER A 281 -15.89 -10.15 8.37
C SER A 281 -15.52 -10.30 6.90
N VAL A 282 -14.53 -11.09 6.65
CA VAL A 282 -14.04 -11.34 5.29
C VAL A 282 -15.15 -11.87 4.39
N THR A 283 -16.14 -12.54 4.97
CA THR A 283 -17.34 -13.01 4.30
C THR A 283 -18.24 -11.89 3.81
N ALA A 284 -18.44 -10.86 4.61
CA ALA A 284 -19.30 -9.74 4.22
C ALA A 284 -18.64 -8.81 3.19
N CYS A 285 -17.34 -8.59 3.34
CA CYS A 285 -16.60 -7.72 2.46
C CYS A 285 -15.99 -8.45 1.27
N GLY A 286 -16.02 -9.73 1.28
CA GLY A 286 -15.87 -10.54 0.11
C GLY A 286 -14.48 -10.78 -0.40
N TYR A 287 -13.39 -10.60 0.34
CA TYR A 287 -12.10 -10.75 -0.35
C TYR A 287 -11.12 -11.72 0.28
N ASN A 288 -11.52 -12.98 0.25
CA ASN A 288 -10.62 -14.12 0.23
C ASN A 288 -10.24 -14.43 -1.21
N HIS A 289 -9.39 -13.65 -1.83
CA HIS A 289 -8.96 -13.94 -3.20
C HIS A 289 -8.42 -15.36 -3.33
N LEU A 290 -7.73 -15.84 -2.31
CA LEU A 290 -7.15 -17.17 -2.28
C LEU A 290 -7.72 -18.01 -1.13
N ASP A 291 -8.14 -19.23 -1.41
CA ASP A 291 -8.43 -20.23 -0.39
C ASP A 291 -7.14 -20.88 0.18
N ALA A 292 -7.29 -21.70 1.21
CA ALA A 292 -6.15 -22.32 1.88
C ALA A 292 -5.35 -23.24 0.94
N ALA A 293 -6.00 -23.96 0.03
CA ALA A 293 -5.32 -24.85 -0.92
C ALA A 293 -4.53 -24.06 -1.97
N GLN A 294 -5.06 -22.93 -2.42
CA GLN A 294 -4.36 -22.02 -3.32
C GLN A 294 -3.14 -21.38 -2.65
N VAL A 295 -3.27 -20.97 -1.38
CA VAL A 295 -2.14 -20.46 -0.60
C VAL A 295 -1.01 -21.46 -0.51
N GLU A 296 -1.32 -22.73 -0.19
CA GLU A 296 -0.31 -23.78 -0.11
C GLU A 296 0.40 -24.02 -1.45
N LYS A 297 -0.29 -23.87 -2.59
CA LYS A 297 0.33 -24.01 -3.92
C LYS A 297 1.33 -22.88 -4.24
N THR A 298 1.25 -21.74 -3.55
CA THR A 298 2.14 -20.60 -3.76
C THR A 298 3.20 -20.45 -2.66
N LYS A 299 3.00 -21.12 -1.52
CA LYS A 299 3.85 -20.97 -0.34
C LYS A 299 5.29 -21.43 -0.62
N GLY A 300 6.25 -20.55 -0.38
CA GLY A 300 7.67 -20.85 -0.55
C GLY A 300 8.13 -21.12 -1.98
N THR A 301 7.28 -20.90 -2.99
CA THR A 301 7.54 -21.19 -4.39
C THR A 301 7.50 -19.94 -5.25
N TYR A 302 7.82 -20.03 -6.54
CA TYR A 302 7.62 -18.96 -7.54
C TYR A 302 6.25 -19.03 -8.22
N ASN A 303 5.31 -19.79 -7.69
CA ASN A 303 3.99 -19.93 -8.26
C ASN A 303 3.11 -18.72 -7.96
N TRP A 304 2.29 -18.34 -8.93
CA TRP A 304 1.26 -17.32 -8.84
C TRP A 304 -0.09 -17.93 -9.21
N ILE A 305 -1.14 -17.45 -8.59
CA ILE A 305 -2.52 -17.75 -8.96
C ILE A 305 -2.96 -16.70 -9.96
N TYR A 306 -3.14 -17.07 -11.21
CA TYR A 306 -3.69 -16.21 -12.24
C TYR A 306 -5.20 -16.38 -12.29
N ASP A 307 -5.93 -15.35 -11.92
CA ASP A 307 -7.39 -15.30 -12.03
C ASP A 307 -7.80 -14.98 -13.46
N ARG A 308 -8.47 -15.93 -14.14
CA ARG A 308 -8.91 -15.73 -15.52
C ARG A 308 -9.99 -14.68 -15.65
N ALA A 309 -10.83 -14.49 -14.63
CA ALA A 309 -11.90 -13.50 -14.63
C ALA A 309 -11.36 -12.06 -14.63
N THR A 310 -10.35 -11.78 -13.85
CA THR A 310 -9.74 -10.43 -13.75
C THR A 310 -8.50 -10.28 -14.63
N GLY A 311 -7.80 -11.37 -14.93
CA GLY A 311 -6.51 -11.36 -15.61
C GLY A 311 -5.36 -10.89 -14.71
N VAL A 312 -5.50 -11.02 -13.39
CA VAL A 312 -4.52 -10.59 -12.39
C VAL A 312 -3.80 -11.80 -11.80
N ASN A 313 -2.51 -11.64 -11.51
CA ASN A 313 -1.75 -12.62 -10.75
C ASN A 313 -1.85 -12.31 -9.27
N PHE A 314 -2.20 -13.30 -8.47
CA PHE A 314 -2.36 -13.19 -7.01
C PHE A 314 -1.41 -14.09 -6.25
N ARG A 315 -1.03 -13.64 -5.07
CA ARG A 315 -0.28 -14.41 -4.09
C ARG A 315 -0.63 -13.95 -2.68
N ALA A 316 -0.52 -14.84 -1.69
CA ALA A 316 -0.86 -14.50 -0.32
C ALA A 316 0.34 -14.00 0.50
N PHE A 317 0.12 -13.06 1.41
CA PHE A 317 1.12 -12.58 2.38
C PHE A 317 1.80 -13.71 3.15
N THR A 318 1.04 -14.69 3.56
CA THR A 318 1.52 -15.80 4.38
C THR A 318 2.32 -16.85 3.62
N SER A 319 2.54 -16.62 2.33
CA SER A 319 3.36 -17.56 1.53
C SER A 319 4.88 -17.35 1.66
N GLY A 320 5.29 -16.46 2.55
CA GLY A 320 6.70 -16.11 2.72
C GLY A 320 7.14 -16.01 4.18
N GLY A 321 7.82 -14.95 4.48
CA GLY A 321 8.42 -14.70 5.77
C GLY A 321 7.57 -13.83 6.70
N PRO A 322 8.14 -13.47 7.85
CA PRO A 322 7.47 -12.69 8.86
C PRO A 322 7.34 -11.21 8.50
N LEU A 323 6.40 -10.54 9.16
CA LEU A 323 6.40 -9.10 9.33
C LEU A 323 7.33 -8.76 10.51
N LEU A 324 8.46 -8.12 10.24
CA LEU A 324 9.52 -7.91 11.24
C LEU A 324 9.06 -7.12 12.47
N ASN A 325 8.13 -6.18 12.26
CA ASN A 325 7.58 -5.38 13.36
C ASN A 325 6.68 -6.17 14.33
N LEU A 326 6.31 -7.42 13.98
CA LEU A 326 5.51 -8.31 14.85
C LEU A 326 6.37 -9.17 15.78
N TYR A 327 7.69 -9.11 15.65
CA TYR A 327 8.62 -9.91 16.43
C TYR A 327 9.63 -9.00 17.13
N PRO A 328 10.04 -9.30 18.38
CA PRO A 328 11.20 -8.66 18.99
C PRO A 328 12.48 -9.09 18.26
N LEU A 329 13.55 -8.28 18.36
CA LEU A 329 14.81 -8.51 17.63
C LEU A 329 15.38 -9.93 17.87
N LYS A 330 15.33 -10.42 19.10
CA LYS A 330 15.84 -11.75 19.46
C LYS A 330 15.16 -12.91 18.74
N ASP A 331 13.94 -12.70 18.26
CA ASP A 331 13.12 -13.73 17.61
C ASP A 331 13.16 -13.65 16.07
N ILE A 332 13.83 -12.66 15.50
CA ILE A 332 13.91 -12.49 14.03
C ILE A 332 14.60 -13.70 13.39
N VAL A 333 15.85 -13.98 13.75
CA VAL A 333 16.61 -15.13 13.21
C VAL A 333 15.88 -16.45 13.50
N PRO A 334 15.47 -16.77 14.74
CA PRO A 334 14.69 -17.98 15.01
C PRO A 334 13.39 -18.10 14.19
N CYS A 335 12.76 -17.00 13.84
CA CYS A 335 11.57 -17.01 12.99
C CYS A 335 11.90 -17.41 11.55
N PHE A 336 13.00 -16.90 11.02
CA PHE A 336 13.49 -17.27 9.69
C PHE A 336 13.94 -18.73 9.65
N ASP A 337 14.67 -19.21 10.65
CA ASP A 337 15.08 -20.61 10.76
C ASP A 337 13.87 -21.57 10.77
N ARG A 338 12.80 -21.22 11.48
CA ARG A 338 11.55 -22.02 11.49
C ARG A 338 10.82 -22.00 10.16
N ALA A 339 10.93 -20.93 9.39
CA ALA A 339 10.33 -20.86 8.05
C ALA A 339 11.06 -21.74 7.03
N GLY A 340 12.29 -22.15 7.36
CA GLY A 340 13.15 -22.96 6.49
C GLY A 340 13.71 -22.16 5.32
N GLU A 341 14.17 -22.89 4.30
CA GLU A 341 14.83 -22.30 3.14
C GLU A 341 14.03 -22.54 1.84
N PRO A 342 12.83 -21.96 1.71
CA PRO A 342 12.04 -22.09 0.49
C PRO A 342 12.75 -21.46 -0.72
N GLU A 343 12.39 -21.85 -1.92
CA GLU A 343 12.96 -21.28 -3.14
C GLU A 343 12.66 -19.78 -3.30
N PHE A 344 11.52 -19.34 -2.77
CA PHE A 344 11.14 -17.93 -2.73
C PHE A 344 10.69 -17.51 -1.32
N PHE A 345 11.39 -16.52 -0.77
CA PHE A 345 11.13 -15.99 0.55
C PHE A 345 10.70 -14.52 0.45
N CYS A 346 9.56 -14.17 1.01
CA CYS A 346 9.11 -12.79 1.06
C CYS A 346 8.85 -12.36 2.50
N TYR A 347 9.42 -11.23 2.92
CA TYR A 347 9.22 -10.67 4.25
C TYR A 347 9.02 -9.17 4.17
N ALA A 348 8.47 -8.60 5.24
CA ALA A 348 8.12 -7.20 5.24
C ALA A 348 8.22 -6.56 6.62
N THR A 349 8.04 -5.26 6.66
CA THR A 349 7.82 -4.46 7.86
C THR A 349 6.95 -3.25 7.53
N HIS A 350 6.60 -2.44 8.53
CA HIS A 350 5.89 -1.18 8.32
C HIS A 350 6.77 0.00 8.77
N GLU A 351 6.68 1.10 8.05
CA GLU A 351 7.55 2.26 8.24
C GLU A 351 7.41 2.92 9.60
N GLN A 352 6.18 3.11 10.06
CA GLN A 352 5.87 3.93 11.21
C GLN A 352 6.55 3.47 12.51
N TYR A 353 6.89 2.18 12.61
CA TYR A 353 7.61 1.61 13.75
C TYR A 353 9.07 2.12 13.90
N PHE A 354 9.59 2.76 12.85
CA PHE A 354 10.91 3.40 12.89
C PHE A 354 10.88 4.77 13.60
N PHE A 355 9.75 5.47 13.57
CA PHE A 355 9.66 6.85 14.04
C PHE A 355 9.28 6.95 15.52
N SER A 356 10.09 7.69 16.30
CA SER A 356 9.95 7.79 17.76
C SER A 356 8.65 8.47 18.22
N HIS A 357 7.99 9.24 17.34
CA HIS A 357 6.70 9.85 17.62
C HIS A 357 5.52 8.90 17.42
N TYR A 358 5.73 7.78 16.77
CA TYR A 358 4.69 6.76 16.62
C TYR A 358 4.50 6.00 17.94
N PHE A 359 3.25 5.76 18.31
CA PHE A 359 2.92 5.17 19.63
C PHE A 359 3.42 3.71 19.81
N MET A 360 3.79 3.05 18.72
CA MET A 360 4.37 1.69 18.70
C MET A 360 5.83 1.68 18.21
N TYR A 361 6.54 2.78 18.41
CA TYR A 361 7.96 2.89 18.05
C TYR A 361 8.79 1.71 18.54
N GLN A 362 9.68 1.22 17.69
CA GLN A 362 10.57 0.11 17.97
C GLN A 362 12.04 0.54 17.77
N PRO A 363 12.80 0.79 18.83
CA PRO A 363 14.19 1.25 18.72
C PRO A 363 15.10 0.24 18.00
N GLU A 364 14.73 -1.05 18.01
CA GLU A 364 15.44 -2.12 17.31
C GLU A 364 15.08 -2.27 15.82
N TYR A 365 14.28 -1.38 15.23
CA TYR A 365 13.80 -1.48 13.84
C TYR A 365 14.92 -1.72 12.82
N VAL A 366 15.97 -0.89 12.88
CA VAL A 366 17.13 -1.00 11.98
C VAL A 366 17.88 -2.33 12.19
N ALA A 367 18.05 -2.74 13.45
CA ALA A 367 18.72 -4.00 13.76
C ALA A 367 17.95 -5.22 13.22
N LYS A 368 16.60 -5.20 13.28
CA LYS A 368 15.75 -6.25 12.71
C LYS A 368 15.90 -6.35 11.20
N THR A 369 15.87 -5.22 10.50
CA THR A 369 16.02 -5.16 9.04
C THR A 369 17.39 -5.70 8.61
N LEU A 370 18.46 -5.28 9.31
CA LEU A 370 19.81 -5.76 9.00
C LEU A 370 19.99 -7.25 9.34
N ALA A 371 19.42 -7.73 10.45
CA ALA A 371 19.48 -9.15 10.82
C ALA A 371 18.75 -10.03 9.78
N ALA A 372 17.60 -9.60 9.30
CA ALA A 372 16.86 -10.29 8.25
C ALA A 372 17.64 -10.32 6.93
N GLY A 373 18.20 -9.18 6.50
CA GLY A 373 19.02 -9.10 5.28
C GLY A 373 20.26 -9.97 5.36
N LYS A 374 20.92 -9.97 6.53
CA LYS A 374 22.09 -10.81 6.77
C LYS A 374 21.73 -12.30 6.70
N TRP A 375 20.65 -12.72 7.35
CA TRP A 375 20.19 -14.12 7.31
C TRP A 375 19.97 -14.59 5.87
N MET A 376 19.28 -13.77 5.05
CA MET A 376 19.05 -14.09 3.63
C MET A 376 20.35 -14.22 2.85
N HIS A 377 21.29 -13.29 3.06
CA HIS A 377 22.60 -13.31 2.42
C HIS A 377 23.39 -14.58 2.78
N ASP A 378 23.46 -14.89 4.08
CA ASP A 378 24.22 -16.05 4.59
C ASP A 378 23.63 -17.40 4.12
N HIS A 379 22.32 -17.43 3.81
CA HIS A 379 21.63 -18.62 3.27
C HIS A 379 21.57 -18.64 1.74
N GLY A 380 22.31 -17.77 1.07
CA GLY A 380 22.47 -17.78 -0.40
C GLY A 380 21.27 -17.29 -1.19
N TYR A 381 20.42 -16.42 -0.61
CA TYR A 381 19.33 -15.76 -1.33
C TYR A 381 19.84 -14.58 -2.14
N SER A 382 19.37 -14.47 -3.38
CA SER A 382 19.48 -13.25 -4.18
C SER A 382 18.21 -12.41 -4.03
N PHE A 383 18.35 -11.10 -3.85
CA PHE A 383 17.18 -10.22 -3.73
C PHE A 383 16.62 -9.84 -5.10
N ILE A 384 15.31 -9.90 -5.23
CA ILE A 384 14.54 -9.44 -6.39
C ILE A 384 13.40 -8.53 -5.92
N PHE A 385 12.85 -7.70 -6.81
CA PHE A 385 11.57 -7.06 -6.54
C PHE A 385 10.43 -8.07 -6.71
N LEU A 386 9.30 -7.85 -6.03
CA LEU A 386 8.13 -8.73 -6.13
C LEU A 386 7.69 -8.93 -7.58
N GLU A 387 7.72 -7.87 -8.38
CA GLU A 387 7.34 -7.87 -9.80
C GLU A 387 8.25 -8.71 -10.68
N ASP A 388 9.47 -9.00 -10.22
CA ASP A 388 10.43 -9.84 -10.95
C ASP A 388 10.12 -11.32 -10.81
N SER A 389 9.25 -11.71 -9.87
CA SER A 389 8.83 -13.10 -9.67
C SER A 389 7.64 -13.50 -10.54
N VAL A 390 7.07 -12.60 -11.33
CA VAL A 390 5.96 -12.82 -12.26
C VAL A 390 6.34 -12.41 -13.68
N ASP A 391 5.74 -13.05 -14.70
CA ASP A 391 5.98 -12.74 -16.11
C ASP A 391 5.25 -11.45 -16.58
#